data_6649505eb1ea94059eb3dd9c5ee52175
#
_entry.id   6649505eb1ea94059eb3dd9c5ee52175
#
_cell.length_a   1.000
_cell.length_b   1.000
_cell.length_c   1.000
_cell.angle_alpha   90.00
_cell.angle_beta   90.00
_cell.angle_gamma   90.00
#
_symmetry.space_group_name_H-M   'P 1'
#
loop_
_entity.id
_entity.type
_entity.pdbx_description
1 polymer ?
#
loop_
_entity_poly.entity_id
_entity_poly.type
_entity_poly.pdbx_seq_one_letter_code
_entity_poly.pdbx_strand_id
1 'polypeptide(L)'
;MPSSYSTDLKLELMVTGEKAGLWGDITNTNLNIIQQAIAGYESVAVNNTQGVTLTFTNGALSDGKNSTIELTGTLATTSVNVVVPDGIEKTYNIKNSVDHAGFNVQVKTATGTGVQIAEGNSYVLYSDGTNVKKVSEDKNWRAVSASETVQEGAQILANTNGGIFTLTLPASPSTGSEVSVIDQGYDFNTNALTVGRNGSNIANSAADLTINTQGAGFTLVYSGDATTGWTYKEK
;
A
#
# COMPACT_ATOMS: atom_id res chain seq x y z
N MET A 1 -0.88 -19.52 -38.35
CA MET A 1 -1.74 -18.69 -37.49
C MET A 1 -0.84 -17.85 -36.61
N PRO A 2 -1.20 -16.60 -36.25
CA PRO A 2 -0.35 -15.83 -35.32
C PRO A 2 -0.33 -16.52 -33.96
N SER A 3 0.83 -16.43 -33.25
CA SER A 3 0.96 -16.92 -31.88
C SER A 3 -0.11 -16.36 -30.96
N SER A 4 -0.61 -17.16 -30.01
CA SER A 4 -1.43 -16.72 -28.91
C SER A 4 -0.57 -16.50 -27.65
N TYR A 5 -1.18 -15.96 -26.60
CA TYR A 5 -0.47 -15.68 -25.35
C TYR A 5 -1.25 -16.19 -24.15
N SER A 6 -0.53 -16.66 -23.11
CA SER A 6 -1.17 -17.05 -21.85
C SER A 6 -1.84 -15.84 -21.18
N THR A 7 -2.89 -16.10 -20.39
CA THR A 7 -3.74 -15.04 -19.84
C THR A 7 -2.97 -14.11 -18.91
N ASP A 8 -2.24 -14.64 -17.92
CA ASP A 8 -1.68 -13.82 -16.85
C ASP A 8 -0.24 -13.36 -17.13
N LEU A 9 0.67 -14.28 -17.41
CA LEU A 9 2.07 -13.94 -17.67
C LEU A 9 2.34 -13.51 -19.10
N LYS A 10 1.38 -13.63 -20.01
CA LYS A 10 1.54 -13.29 -21.43
C LYS A 10 2.70 -14.03 -22.11
N LEU A 11 2.86 -15.32 -21.76
CA LEU A 11 3.82 -16.22 -22.41
C LEU A 11 3.39 -16.47 -23.86
N GLU A 12 4.32 -16.50 -24.80
CA GLU A 12 4.01 -16.82 -26.17
C GLU A 12 3.75 -18.33 -26.31
N LEU A 13 2.55 -18.67 -26.77
CA LEU A 13 2.08 -20.05 -26.99
C LEU A 13 2.23 -20.37 -28.46
N MET A 14 3.28 -21.11 -28.80
CA MET A 14 3.59 -21.50 -30.18
C MET A 14 2.74 -22.66 -30.65
N VAL A 15 2.22 -22.58 -31.88
CA VAL A 15 1.54 -23.68 -32.54
C VAL A 15 2.56 -24.58 -33.24
N THR A 16 2.27 -25.90 -33.30
CA THR A 16 3.12 -26.88 -33.99
C THR A 16 3.39 -26.46 -35.43
N GLY A 17 4.67 -26.40 -35.81
CA GLY A 17 5.11 -25.96 -37.15
C GLY A 17 5.24 -24.45 -37.33
N GLU A 18 4.89 -23.66 -36.32
CA GLU A 18 5.08 -22.21 -36.30
C GLU A 18 6.50 -21.84 -35.81
N LYS A 19 6.99 -20.63 -36.19
CA LYS A 19 8.24 -20.05 -35.69
C LYS A 19 9.48 -20.91 -35.95
N ALA A 20 9.58 -21.52 -37.12
CA ALA A 20 10.76 -22.28 -37.53
C ALA A 20 12.06 -21.41 -37.41
N GLY A 21 13.05 -21.90 -36.69
CA GLY A 21 14.30 -21.19 -36.41
C GLY A 21 14.26 -20.20 -35.23
N LEU A 22 13.10 -19.87 -34.69
CA LEU A 22 12.93 -18.96 -33.54
C LEU A 22 12.47 -19.68 -32.26
N TRP A 23 12.20 -20.96 -32.33
CA TRP A 23 11.64 -21.73 -31.23
C TRP A 23 12.47 -21.65 -29.93
N GLY A 24 13.81 -21.73 -30.09
CA GLY A 24 14.72 -21.61 -28.95
C GLY A 24 14.68 -20.25 -28.26
N ASP A 25 14.65 -19.17 -29.04
CA ASP A 25 14.60 -17.79 -28.50
C ASP A 25 13.27 -17.51 -27.78
N ILE A 26 12.16 -17.97 -28.36
CA ILE A 26 10.83 -17.81 -27.74
C ILE A 26 10.75 -18.61 -26.42
N THR A 27 11.26 -19.85 -26.43
CA THR A 27 11.31 -20.68 -25.22
C THR A 27 12.14 -20.03 -24.13
N ASN A 28 13.33 -19.53 -24.45
CA ASN A 28 14.21 -18.82 -23.51
C ASN A 28 13.53 -17.54 -22.97
N THR A 29 12.87 -16.78 -23.84
CA THR A 29 12.10 -15.59 -23.41
C THR A 29 10.97 -15.96 -22.45
N ASN A 30 10.23 -17.00 -22.73
CA ASN A 30 9.18 -17.51 -21.83
C ASN A 30 9.74 -17.94 -20.47
N LEU A 31 10.89 -18.65 -20.46
CA LEU A 31 11.58 -19.03 -19.22
C LEU A 31 12.03 -17.79 -18.41
N ASN A 32 12.54 -16.77 -19.08
CA ASN A 32 12.90 -15.50 -18.44
C ASN A 32 11.69 -14.77 -17.85
N ILE A 33 10.53 -14.79 -18.52
CA ILE A 33 9.29 -14.24 -17.99
C ILE A 33 8.85 -15.02 -16.74
N ILE A 34 8.95 -16.34 -16.75
CA ILE A 34 8.63 -17.18 -15.59
C ILE A 34 9.59 -16.85 -14.43
N GLN A 35 10.89 -16.74 -14.70
CA GLN A 35 11.88 -16.34 -13.71
C GLN A 35 11.55 -14.95 -13.12
N GLN A 36 11.20 -13.98 -13.96
CA GLN A 36 10.77 -12.64 -13.53
C GLN A 36 9.55 -12.72 -12.60
N ALA A 37 8.56 -13.55 -12.93
CA ALA A 37 7.34 -13.70 -12.12
C ALA A 37 7.59 -14.38 -10.76
N ILE A 38 8.65 -15.19 -10.64
CA ILE A 38 8.99 -15.91 -9.40
C ILE A 38 9.98 -15.13 -8.54
N ALA A 39 11.01 -14.54 -9.13
CA ALA A 39 12.15 -13.95 -8.43
C ALA A 39 12.52 -12.53 -8.91
N GLY A 40 11.75 -11.94 -9.82
CA GLY A 40 12.02 -10.61 -10.35
C GLY A 40 11.72 -9.52 -9.32
N TYR A 41 12.58 -8.48 -9.36
CA TYR A 41 12.42 -7.24 -8.61
C TYR A 41 12.47 -6.06 -9.59
N GLU A 42 11.61 -5.07 -9.37
CA GLU A 42 11.58 -3.83 -10.13
C GLU A 42 11.35 -2.65 -9.20
N SER A 43 12.08 -1.56 -9.43
CA SER A 43 11.82 -0.27 -8.78
C SER A 43 11.06 0.63 -9.74
N VAL A 44 9.83 0.98 -9.36
CA VAL A 44 8.90 1.74 -10.20
C VAL A 44 8.67 3.12 -9.59
N ALA A 45 9.02 4.17 -10.34
CA ALA A 45 8.74 5.53 -9.91
C ALA A 45 7.25 5.85 -10.10
N VAL A 46 6.59 6.29 -9.03
CA VAL A 46 5.20 6.74 -9.05
C VAL A 46 5.15 8.22 -9.41
N ASN A 47 4.46 8.55 -10.50
CA ASN A 47 4.27 9.94 -10.91
C ASN A 47 3.42 10.67 -9.87
N ASN A 48 3.87 11.85 -9.45
CA ASN A 48 3.28 12.63 -8.36
C ASN A 48 1.90 13.27 -8.69
N THR A 49 1.44 13.18 -9.93
CA THR A 49 0.14 13.72 -10.36
C THR A 49 -0.76 12.69 -11.01
N GLN A 50 -0.21 11.63 -11.60
CA GLN A 50 -0.96 10.66 -12.40
C GLN A 50 -0.82 9.22 -11.90
N GLY A 51 0.13 8.96 -10.98
CA GLY A 51 0.47 7.61 -10.57
C GLY A 51 1.25 6.85 -11.64
N VAL A 52 1.07 5.53 -11.71
CA VAL A 52 1.75 4.67 -12.69
C VAL A 52 0.84 3.52 -13.10
N THR A 53 0.93 3.11 -14.37
CA THR A 53 0.29 1.88 -14.87
C THR A 53 1.37 0.85 -15.16
N LEU A 54 1.27 -0.30 -14.48
CA LEU A 54 2.18 -1.43 -14.70
C LEU A 54 1.86 -2.12 -16.02
N THR A 55 2.90 -2.51 -16.74
CA THR A 55 2.78 -3.09 -18.08
C THR A 55 2.86 -4.60 -18.07
N PHE A 56 2.14 -5.25 -19.01
CA PHE A 56 2.18 -6.69 -19.26
C PHE A 56 2.29 -6.93 -20.77
N THR A 57 3.51 -6.83 -21.28
CA THR A 57 3.79 -6.99 -22.70
C THR A 57 3.71 -8.46 -23.13
N ASN A 58 3.02 -8.75 -24.23
CA ASN A 58 2.92 -10.10 -24.80
C ASN A 58 4.31 -10.61 -25.20
N GLY A 59 4.67 -11.80 -24.73
CA GLY A 59 5.93 -12.47 -25.09
C GLY A 59 7.22 -11.71 -24.73
N ALA A 60 7.18 -10.76 -23.78
CA ALA A 60 8.34 -9.97 -23.37
C ALA A 60 8.35 -9.71 -21.87
N LEU A 61 9.51 -9.39 -21.30
CA LEU A 61 9.66 -8.90 -19.94
C LEU A 61 8.92 -7.55 -19.79
N SER A 62 8.37 -7.27 -18.61
CA SER A 62 7.71 -6.00 -18.30
C SER A 62 7.58 -5.80 -16.79
N ASP A 63 7.51 -4.55 -16.35
CA ASP A 63 7.54 -4.16 -14.94
C ASP A 63 6.50 -4.89 -14.08
N GLY A 64 5.25 -4.96 -14.53
CA GLY A 64 4.16 -5.63 -13.81
C GLY A 64 4.31 -7.14 -13.65
N LYS A 65 5.20 -7.79 -14.40
CA LYS A 65 5.46 -9.24 -14.27
C LYS A 65 6.37 -9.59 -13.11
N ASN A 66 7.11 -8.63 -12.55
CA ASN A 66 8.00 -8.90 -11.43
C ASN A 66 7.24 -9.41 -10.20
N SER A 67 7.89 -10.30 -9.44
CA SER A 67 7.37 -10.83 -8.18
C SER A 67 7.28 -9.75 -7.11
N THR A 68 8.32 -8.91 -7.04
CA THR A 68 8.44 -7.83 -6.08
C THR A 68 8.57 -6.50 -6.82
N ILE A 69 7.74 -5.54 -6.43
CA ILE A 69 7.75 -4.18 -6.99
C ILE A 69 7.95 -3.20 -5.84
N GLU A 70 9.03 -2.42 -5.90
CA GLU A 70 9.25 -1.28 -5.01
C GLU A 70 8.72 -0.02 -5.68
N LEU A 71 7.74 0.62 -5.03
CA LEU A 71 7.22 1.92 -5.46
C LEU A 71 8.06 3.01 -4.83
N THR A 72 8.53 3.96 -5.63
CA THR A 72 9.40 5.07 -5.20
C THR A 72 8.88 6.41 -5.68
N GLY A 73 9.33 7.50 -5.07
CA GLY A 73 8.96 8.87 -5.45
C GLY A 73 8.41 9.67 -4.29
N THR A 74 7.97 10.90 -4.57
CA THR A 74 7.33 11.80 -3.60
C THR A 74 6.07 12.38 -4.23
N LEU A 75 4.94 12.29 -3.53
CA LEU A 75 3.70 12.94 -3.96
C LEU A 75 3.75 14.42 -3.59
N ALA A 76 3.14 15.28 -4.41
CA ALA A 76 3.21 16.72 -4.20
C ALA A 76 1.86 17.42 -4.23
N THR A 77 0.87 16.89 -4.94
CA THR A 77 -0.37 17.63 -5.25
C THR A 77 -1.65 16.83 -5.12
N THR A 78 -1.60 15.50 -5.19
CA THR A 78 -2.82 14.66 -5.21
C THR A 78 -2.52 13.21 -4.83
N SER A 79 -3.55 12.51 -4.38
CA SER A 79 -3.55 11.05 -4.27
C SER A 79 -3.51 10.39 -5.64
N VAL A 80 -2.79 9.27 -5.76
CA VAL A 80 -2.53 8.62 -7.05
C VAL A 80 -2.83 7.13 -7.01
N ASN A 81 -2.95 6.53 -8.21
CA ASN A 81 -3.14 5.10 -8.37
C ASN A 81 -1.90 4.44 -9.00
N VAL A 82 -1.57 3.27 -8.49
CA VAL A 82 -0.73 2.28 -9.16
C VAL A 82 -1.68 1.27 -9.80
N VAL A 83 -1.72 1.28 -11.12
CA VAL A 83 -2.72 0.51 -11.87
C VAL A 83 -2.11 -0.79 -12.37
N VAL A 84 -2.70 -1.93 -12.00
CA VAL A 84 -2.44 -3.23 -12.63
C VAL A 84 -3.49 -3.48 -13.71
N PRO A 85 -3.17 -4.14 -14.83
CA PRO A 85 -4.13 -4.37 -15.90
C PRO A 85 -5.31 -5.24 -15.45
N ASP A 86 -6.50 -4.97 -15.99
CA ASP A 86 -7.66 -5.85 -15.86
C ASP A 86 -7.40 -7.21 -16.52
N GLY A 87 -8.05 -8.26 -16.03
CA GLY A 87 -7.96 -9.61 -16.55
C GLY A 87 -6.64 -10.34 -16.27
N ILE A 88 -5.80 -9.80 -15.38
CA ILE A 88 -4.56 -10.43 -14.93
C ILE A 88 -4.71 -10.90 -13.48
N GLU A 89 -4.64 -12.21 -13.27
CA GLU A 89 -4.63 -12.82 -11.94
C GLU A 89 -3.17 -13.01 -11.48
N LYS A 90 -2.77 -12.30 -10.43
CA LYS A 90 -1.38 -12.34 -9.95
C LYS A 90 -1.25 -11.86 -8.52
N THR A 91 -0.35 -12.49 -7.79
CA THR A 91 0.14 -11.99 -6.49
C THR A 91 1.33 -11.06 -6.69
N TYR A 92 1.32 -9.95 -5.98
CA TYR A 92 2.37 -8.93 -5.97
C TYR A 92 2.90 -8.74 -4.55
N ASN A 93 4.22 -8.76 -4.39
CA ASN A 93 4.87 -8.21 -3.20
C ASN A 93 5.17 -6.74 -3.48
N ILE A 94 4.44 -5.83 -2.84
CA ILE A 94 4.60 -4.39 -3.01
C ILE A 94 5.34 -3.82 -1.81
N LYS A 95 6.50 -3.21 -2.04
CA LYS A 95 7.21 -2.38 -1.07
C LYS A 95 6.90 -0.92 -1.37
N ASN A 96 6.27 -0.22 -0.44
CA ASN A 96 5.92 1.18 -0.63
C ASN A 96 6.97 2.10 -0.01
N SER A 97 7.87 2.61 -0.83
CA SER A 97 8.91 3.61 -0.48
C SER A 97 8.56 5.01 -1.02
N VAL A 98 7.28 5.24 -1.38
CA VAL A 98 6.80 6.57 -1.78
C VAL A 98 6.63 7.45 -0.55
N ASP A 99 7.18 8.66 -0.59
CA ASP A 99 6.85 9.73 0.36
C ASP A 99 5.46 10.28 -0.01
N HIS A 100 4.49 10.04 0.85
CA HIS A 100 3.10 10.40 0.59
C HIS A 100 2.81 11.89 0.73
N ALA A 101 3.58 12.64 1.53
CA ALA A 101 3.38 14.07 1.75
C ALA A 101 1.91 14.45 2.11
N GLY A 102 1.19 13.56 2.80
CA GLY A 102 -0.22 13.72 3.18
C GLY A 102 -1.25 13.26 2.13
N PHE A 103 -0.82 12.71 1.01
CA PHE A 103 -1.69 12.13 -0.02
C PHE A 103 -1.77 10.60 0.10
N ASN A 104 -2.53 9.93 -0.77
CA ASN A 104 -2.72 8.49 -0.75
C ASN A 104 -2.17 7.83 -2.00
N VAL A 105 -1.62 6.62 -1.83
CA VAL A 105 -1.33 5.69 -2.93
C VAL A 105 -2.29 4.51 -2.83
N GLN A 106 -2.97 4.21 -3.94
CA GLN A 106 -3.84 3.04 -4.05
C GLN A 106 -3.34 2.13 -5.16
N VAL A 107 -3.18 0.83 -4.86
CA VAL A 107 -2.94 -0.20 -5.89
C VAL A 107 -4.29 -0.78 -6.29
N LYS A 108 -4.66 -0.70 -7.57
CA LYS A 108 -5.96 -1.13 -8.07
C LYS A 108 -5.86 -1.69 -9.49
N THR A 109 -6.87 -2.38 -9.96
CA THR A 109 -7.04 -2.66 -11.39
C THR A 109 -7.55 -1.41 -12.12
N ALA A 110 -7.49 -1.40 -13.44
CA ALA A 110 -7.89 -0.23 -14.22
C ALA A 110 -9.37 0.15 -13.95
N THR A 111 -10.28 -0.81 -13.92
CA THR A 111 -11.72 -0.57 -13.77
C THR A 111 -12.29 -0.94 -12.40
N GLY A 112 -11.62 -1.79 -11.62
CA GLY A 112 -12.10 -2.30 -10.34
C GLY A 112 -11.66 -1.51 -9.12
N THR A 113 -11.82 -2.14 -7.96
CA THR A 113 -11.42 -1.60 -6.66
C THR A 113 -9.99 -2.01 -6.30
N GLY A 114 -9.41 -1.35 -5.31
CA GLY A 114 -8.04 -1.61 -4.89
C GLY A 114 -7.80 -1.39 -3.40
N VAL A 115 -6.53 -1.46 -3.03
CA VAL A 115 -6.05 -1.35 -1.66
C VAL A 115 -5.23 -0.07 -1.52
N GLN A 116 -5.59 0.77 -0.56
CA GLN A 116 -4.70 1.85 -0.13
C GLN A 116 -3.51 1.25 0.62
N ILE A 117 -2.32 1.75 0.32
CA ILE A 117 -1.07 1.29 0.92
C ILE A 117 -0.43 2.44 1.71
N ALA A 118 -0.05 2.15 2.96
CA ALA A 118 0.59 3.15 3.82
C ALA A 118 2.08 3.32 3.46
N GLU A 119 2.58 4.51 3.70
CA GLU A 119 3.99 4.85 3.52
C GLU A 119 4.89 3.97 4.39
N GLY A 120 6.02 3.52 3.82
CA GLY A 120 7.02 2.71 4.49
C GLY A 120 6.64 1.24 4.72
N ASN A 121 5.42 0.82 4.36
CA ASN A 121 4.95 -0.54 4.57
C ASN A 121 5.14 -1.43 3.34
N SER A 122 5.18 -2.75 3.59
CA SER A 122 5.18 -3.77 2.55
C SER A 122 3.88 -4.57 2.58
N TYR A 123 3.41 -5.00 1.42
CA TYR A 123 2.14 -5.68 1.25
C TYR A 123 2.27 -6.90 0.35
N VAL A 124 1.55 -7.95 0.67
CA VAL A 124 1.23 -9.00 -0.30
C VAL A 124 -0.18 -8.73 -0.80
N LEU A 125 -0.30 -8.36 -2.07
CA LEU A 125 -1.56 -8.05 -2.74
C LEU A 125 -1.86 -9.11 -3.79
N TYR A 126 -3.14 -9.38 -4.02
CA TYR A 126 -3.62 -10.28 -5.07
C TYR A 126 -4.61 -9.55 -5.97
N SER A 127 -4.33 -9.56 -7.28
CA SER A 127 -5.32 -9.19 -8.30
C SER A 127 -6.09 -10.43 -8.73
N ASP A 128 -7.41 -10.38 -8.66
CA ASP A 128 -8.31 -11.42 -9.19
C ASP A 128 -8.77 -11.13 -10.62
N GLY A 129 -8.03 -10.26 -11.32
CA GLY A 129 -8.36 -9.80 -12.67
C GLY A 129 -9.42 -8.70 -12.72
N THR A 130 -10.15 -8.48 -11.64
CA THR A 130 -11.18 -7.43 -11.52
C THR A 130 -10.84 -6.43 -10.43
N ASN A 131 -10.38 -6.91 -9.27
CA ASN A 131 -10.07 -6.10 -8.10
C ASN A 131 -8.70 -6.48 -7.53
N VAL A 132 -8.07 -5.57 -6.82
CA VAL A 132 -6.89 -5.85 -6.00
C VAL A 132 -7.32 -5.99 -4.54
N LYS A 133 -6.85 -7.06 -3.89
CA LYS A 133 -7.16 -7.41 -2.49
C LYS A 133 -5.87 -7.57 -1.70
N LYS A 134 -5.90 -7.23 -0.42
CA LYS A 134 -4.80 -7.45 0.51
C LYS A 134 -4.79 -8.93 0.93
N VAL A 135 -3.62 -9.57 0.82
CA VAL A 135 -3.37 -10.92 1.37
C VAL A 135 -2.60 -10.81 2.68
N SER A 136 -1.50 -10.02 2.68
CA SER A 136 -0.77 -9.70 3.91
C SER A 136 -0.03 -8.36 3.76
N GLU A 137 0.34 -7.77 4.88
CA GLU A 137 1.15 -6.55 4.95
C GLU A 137 2.18 -6.67 6.08
N ASP A 138 3.37 -6.13 5.86
CA ASP A 138 4.33 -5.85 6.92
C ASP A 138 4.16 -4.40 7.35
N LYS A 139 3.92 -4.17 8.64
CA LYS A 139 3.78 -2.85 9.24
C LYS A 139 5.09 -2.45 9.88
N ASN A 140 5.64 -1.33 9.47
CA ASN A 140 6.87 -0.78 10.03
C ASN A 140 6.58 0.41 10.94
N TRP A 141 7.21 0.43 12.11
CA TRP A 141 7.20 1.61 12.98
C TRP A 141 8.00 2.74 12.35
N ARG A 142 7.41 3.94 12.31
CA ARG A 142 8.09 5.14 11.83
C ARG A 142 8.02 6.27 12.85
N ALA A 143 9.09 7.05 12.95
CA ALA A 143 9.15 8.21 13.83
C ALA A 143 8.39 9.40 13.20
N VAL A 144 7.61 10.10 14.03
CA VAL A 144 6.86 11.31 13.66
C VAL A 144 7.02 12.35 14.74
N SER A 145 7.35 13.58 14.34
CA SER A 145 7.58 14.74 15.24
C SER A 145 6.81 15.99 14.84
N ALA A 146 5.85 15.86 13.92
CA ALA A 146 5.02 16.96 13.44
C ALA A 146 3.59 16.46 13.13
N SER A 147 2.65 17.41 13.04
CA SER A 147 1.25 17.09 12.70
C SER A 147 1.13 16.50 11.31
N GLU A 148 0.38 15.42 11.20
CA GLU A 148 0.06 14.75 9.93
C GLU A 148 -1.27 14.01 9.99
N THR A 149 -1.78 13.58 8.82
CA THR A 149 -2.88 12.62 8.74
C THR A 149 -2.28 11.23 8.53
N VAL A 150 -2.57 10.32 9.47
CA VAL A 150 -2.07 8.94 9.40
C VAL A 150 -2.95 8.07 8.50
N GLN A 151 -2.34 7.02 7.94
CA GLN A 151 -3.04 6.03 7.11
C GLN A 151 -3.55 4.87 7.96
N GLU A 152 -4.52 4.11 7.42
CA GLU A 152 -4.90 2.82 7.99
C GLU A 152 -3.68 1.90 8.09
N GLY A 153 -3.53 1.20 9.21
CA GLY A 153 -2.41 0.31 9.48
C GLY A 153 -1.14 1.01 9.99
N ALA A 154 -1.15 2.34 10.19
CA ALA A 154 0.02 3.08 10.63
C ALA A 154 0.51 2.63 12.02
N GLN A 155 1.84 2.52 12.16
CA GLN A 155 2.55 2.28 13.42
C GLN A 155 3.51 3.45 13.66
N ILE A 156 3.23 4.26 14.68
CA ILE A 156 3.85 5.55 14.90
C ILE A 156 4.65 5.57 16.20
N LEU A 157 5.93 5.95 16.08
CA LEU A 157 6.77 6.38 17.20
C LEU A 157 6.65 7.90 17.28
N ALA A 158 5.73 8.41 18.10
CA ALA A 158 5.44 9.84 18.22
C ALA A 158 6.45 10.49 19.16
N ASN A 159 7.16 11.50 18.66
CA ASN A 159 8.17 12.25 19.42
C ASN A 159 7.70 13.70 19.61
N THR A 160 7.21 14.02 20.81
CA THR A 160 6.72 15.35 21.17
C THR A 160 7.79 16.23 21.85
N ASN A 161 9.05 15.83 21.90
CA ASN A 161 10.13 16.62 22.54
C ASN A 161 10.28 18.03 21.95
N GLY A 162 9.92 18.21 20.68
CA GLY A 162 9.92 19.51 19.98
C GLY A 162 8.66 20.36 20.18
N GLY A 163 7.66 19.84 20.88
CA GLY A 163 6.36 20.49 21.11
C GLY A 163 5.17 19.60 20.79
N ILE A 164 3.98 20.10 21.12
CA ILE A 164 2.71 19.41 20.85
C ILE A 164 2.42 19.33 19.36
N PHE A 165 1.84 18.22 18.91
CA PHE A 165 1.34 18.05 17.53
C PHE A 165 0.10 17.15 17.50
N THR A 166 -0.53 17.06 16.32
CA THR A 166 -1.74 16.26 16.11
C THR A 166 -1.50 15.17 15.09
N LEU A 167 -1.81 13.92 15.46
CA LEU A 167 -1.99 12.82 14.51
C LEU A 167 -3.47 12.72 14.15
N THR A 168 -3.81 13.06 12.93
CA THR A 168 -5.20 13.03 12.45
C THR A 168 -5.50 11.64 11.90
N LEU A 169 -6.55 10.98 12.41
CA LEU A 169 -6.98 9.66 11.97
C LEU A 169 -7.54 9.70 10.53
N PRO A 170 -7.59 8.56 9.81
CA PRO A 170 -8.19 8.47 8.48
C PRO A 170 -9.64 8.96 8.46
N ALA A 171 -10.04 9.71 7.41
CA ALA A 171 -11.39 10.30 7.31
C ALA A 171 -12.49 9.27 7.00
N SER A 172 -12.14 8.18 6.32
CA SER A 172 -13.08 7.12 5.91
C SER A 172 -12.47 5.76 6.17
N PRO A 173 -12.28 5.38 7.45
CA PRO A 173 -11.60 4.14 7.79
C PRO A 173 -12.45 2.92 7.47
N SER A 174 -11.80 1.83 7.07
CA SER A 174 -12.42 0.51 6.90
C SER A 174 -12.66 -0.14 8.28
N THR A 175 -13.72 -0.90 8.43
CA THR A 175 -13.97 -1.68 9.67
C THR A 175 -12.79 -2.59 9.97
N GLY A 176 -12.27 -2.53 11.20
CA GLY A 176 -11.10 -3.28 11.63
C GLY A 176 -9.75 -2.60 11.31
N SER A 177 -9.75 -1.42 10.70
CA SER A 177 -8.52 -0.63 10.52
C SER A 177 -7.88 -0.29 11.86
N GLU A 178 -6.56 -0.36 11.92
CA GLU A 178 -5.77 -0.09 13.12
C GLU A 178 -4.84 1.10 12.95
N VAL A 179 -4.62 1.85 14.03
CA VAL A 179 -3.56 2.85 14.16
C VAL A 179 -2.91 2.65 15.52
N SER A 180 -1.59 2.40 15.51
CA SER A 180 -0.81 2.18 16.73
C SER A 180 0.15 3.35 16.97
N VAL A 181 0.25 3.80 18.21
CA VAL A 181 1.10 4.93 18.61
C VAL A 181 1.86 4.58 19.87
N ILE A 182 3.13 4.96 19.92
CA ILE A 182 4.01 4.86 21.11
C ILE A 182 4.67 6.21 21.33
N ASP A 183 4.71 6.65 22.60
CA ASP A 183 5.49 7.79 23.04
C ASP A 183 6.99 7.49 22.93
N GLN A 184 7.62 7.93 21.85
CA GLN A 184 9.05 7.70 21.57
C GLN A 184 9.95 8.52 22.51
N GLY A 185 9.53 9.74 22.81
CA GLY A 185 10.31 10.71 23.58
C GLY A 185 10.11 10.60 25.09
N TYR A 186 9.15 9.80 25.55
CA TYR A 186 8.71 9.78 26.95
C TYR A 186 8.30 11.16 27.48
N ASP A 187 7.68 11.99 26.61
CA ASP A 187 7.40 13.40 26.88
C ASP A 187 5.92 13.80 26.75
N PHE A 188 5.01 12.85 26.58
CA PHE A 188 3.57 13.15 26.46
C PHE A 188 2.96 13.81 27.69
N ASN A 189 3.56 13.65 28.88
CA ASN A 189 3.14 14.33 30.09
C ASN A 189 3.48 15.82 30.10
N THR A 190 4.49 16.25 29.33
CA THR A 190 4.93 17.64 29.18
C THR A 190 4.31 18.25 27.92
N ASN A 191 4.41 17.54 26.79
CA ASN A 191 3.92 17.92 25.49
C ASN A 191 2.91 16.88 25.02
N ALA A 192 1.64 17.05 25.36
CA ALA A 192 0.61 16.09 25.07
C ALA A 192 0.43 15.85 23.55
N LEU A 193 0.25 14.59 23.16
CA LEU A 193 -0.14 14.23 21.81
C LEU A 193 -1.64 14.38 21.66
N THR A 194 -2.09 15.04 20.58
CA THR A 194 -3.51 15.05 20.18
C THR A 194 -3.73 14.00 19.07
N VAL A 195 -4.78 13.17 19.21
CA VAL A 195 -5.27 12.29 18.15
C VAL A 195 -6.55 12.91 17.60
N GLY A 196 -6.46 13.48 16.40
CA GLY A 196 -7.56 14.13 15.71
C GLY A 196 -8.52 13.09 15.11
N ARG A 197 -9.79 13.17 15.46
CA ARG A 197 -10.83 12.18 15.10
C ARG A 197 -11.25 12.18 13.62
N ASN A 198 -10.97 13.27 12.89
CA ASN A 198 -11.27 13.43 11.46
C ASN A 198 -12.70 13.00 11.05
N GLY A 199 -13.70 13.42 11.81
CA GLY A 199 -15.11 13.13 11.52
C GLY A 199 -15.67 11.87 12.20
N SER A 200 -14.85 10.87 12.53
CA SER A 200 -15.28 9.67 13.28
C SER A 200 -15.23 9.91 14.79
N ASN A 201 -16.06 9.24 15.56
CA ASN A 201 -15.94 9.27 17.02
C ASN A 201 -14.71 8.50 17.51
N ILE A 202 -14.21 8.82 18.69
CA ILE A 202 -13.21 8.05 19.42
C ILE A 202 -13.81 7.64 20.77
N ALA A 203 -13.93 6.34 21.03
CA ALA A 203 -14.52 5.77 22.25
C ALA A 203 -15.88 6.39 22.62
N ASN A 204 -16.81 6.43 21.68
CA ASN A 204 -18.14 7.06 21.76
C ASN A 204 -18.12 8.60 21.94
N SER A 205 -16.98 9.27 21.81
CA SER A 205 -16.87 10.72 21.97
C SER A 205 -16.67 11.42 20.63
N ALA A 206 -17.43 12.49 20.39
CA ALA A 206 -17.25 13.38 19.24
C ALA A 206 -16.18 14.46 19.52
N ALA A 207 -15.10 14.11 20.24
CA ALA A 207 -13.98 14.96 20.55
C ALA A 207 -12.67 14.30 20.17
N ASP A 208 -11.63 15.11 19.89
CA ASP A 208 -10.28 14.63 19.71
C ASP A 208 -9.75 14.03 21.02
N LEU A 209 -8.88 13.06 20.91
CA LEU A 209 -8.30 12.36 22.06
C LEU A 209 -6.95 12.99 22.43
N THR A 210 -6.80 13.44 23.65
CA THR A 210 -5.53 13.93 24.18
C THR A 210 -4.84 12.85 25.00
N ILE A 211 -3.59 12.55 24.66
CA ILE A 211 -2.72 11.61 25.38
C ILE A 211 -1.66 12.42 26.12
N ASN A 212 -1.71 12.40 27.45
CA ASN A 212 -0.82 13.14 28.34
C ASN A 212 -0.11 12.23 29.37
N THR A 213 -0.01 10.95 29.08
CA THR A 213 0.63 9.96 29.94
C THR A 213 2.02 9.65 29.39
N GLN A 214 3.05 9.86 30.18
CA GLN A 214 4.44 9.54 29.83
C GLN A 214 4.60 8.04 29.51
N GLY A 215 5.27 7.76 28.40
CA GLY A 215 5.52 6.38 27.94
C GLY A 215 4.28 5.65 27.44
N ALA A 216 3.19 6.37 27.14
CA ALA A 216 1.96 5.75 26.64
C ALA A 216 2.18 5.03 25.32
N GLY A 217 1.59 3.85 25.23
CA GLY A 217 1.44 3.09 23.97
C GLY A 217 0.00 2.61 23.85
N PHE A 218 -0.60 2.76 22.67
CA PHE A 218 -1.97 2.35 22.43
C PHE A 218 -2.21 1.99 20.98
N THR A 219 -3.25 1.18 20.73
CA THR A 219 -3.76 0.91 19.40
C THR A 219 -5.25 1.23 19.37
N LEU A 220 -5.66 2.03 18.38
CA LEU A 220 -7.05 2.30 18.08
C LEU A 220 -7.47 1.40 16.91
N VAL A 221 -8.68 0.83 17.02
CA VAL A 221 -9.33 0.00 15.99
C VAL A 221 -10.64 0.66 15.60
N TYR A 222 -10.91 0.83 14.32
CA TYR A 222 -12.19 1.33 13.85
C TYR A 222 -13.26 0.23 13.90
N SER A 223 -14.32 0.47 14.67
CA SER A 223 -15.39 -0.51 14.94
C SER A 223 -16.33 -0.74 13.74
N GLY A 224 -16.38 0.18 12.79
CA GLY A 224 -17.39 0.20 11.74
C GLY A 224 -18.74 0.78 12.19
N ASP A 225 -18.90 1.09 13.47
CA ASP A 225 -20.09 1.73 14.04
C ASP A 225 -19.86 3.25 14.19
N ALA A 226 -20.77 4.06 13.65
CA ALA A 226 -20.61 5.52 13.64
C ALA A 226 -20.67 6.16 15.04
N THR A 227 -21.35 5.51 15.99
CA THR A 227 -21.48 5.99 17.38
C THR A 227 -20.22 5.69 18.17
N THR A 228 -19.71 4.48 18.07
CA THR A 228 -18.47 4.05 18.75
C THR A 228 -17.25 4.67 18.10
N GLY A 229 -17.18 4.63 16.77
CA GLY A 229 -16.04 5.09 15.99
C GLY A 229 -14.78 4.25 16.24
N TRP A 230 -13.67 4.91 16.53
CA TRP A 230 -12.42 4.29 16.95
C TRP A 230 -12.48 3.86 18.42
N THR A 231 -12.00 2.67 18.73
CA THR A 231 -11.94 2.14 20.09
C THR A 231 -10.55 1.59 20.40
N TYR A 232 -10.22 1.51 21.69
CA TYR A 232 -8.96 0.91 22.11
C TYR A 232 -9.00 -0.60 21.89
N LYS A 233 -7.94 -1.15 21.27
CA LYS A 233 -7.74 -2.59 21.11
C LYS A 233 -7.41 -3.27 22.45
N GLU A 234 -6.61 -2.57 23.25
CA GLU A 234 -6.19 -3.02 24.60
C GLU A 234 -6.29 -1.84 25.54
N LYS A 235 -6.69 -2.10 26.80
CA LYS A 235 -6.75 -1.13 27.90
C LYS A 235 -5.80 -1.54 29.00
#